data_17cca4f048ed8dfff728302f1a53541e
#
_entry.id   17cca4f048ed8dfff728302f1a53541e
#
_cell.length_a   1.000
_cell.length_b   1.000
_cell.length_c   1.000
_cell.angle_alpha   90.00
_cell.angle_beta   90.00
_cell.angle_gamma   90.00
#
_symmetry.space_group_name_H-M   'P 1'
#
loop_
_entity.id
_entity.type
_entity.pdbx_description
1 polymer ?
#
loop_
_entity_poly.entity_id
_entity_poly.type
_entity_poly.pdbx_seq_one_letter_code
_entity_poly.pdbx_strand_id
1 'polypeptide(L)'
;LCAHNMESRHTRMESHLIDGVLALDAGSITSALSFDEQQGIRAIILSHRHFDHVRDLPALGLVLRRTGITVDIYAIRDTVEFVTAKLLNGTLFLDSLNPPSPETPTLRLHTVEFYREFKVLDYTVTAVPVPHTVPAAGFQIASGDVSLFYTGDTGQGLSDAWEHVAPTTLHRGHLRKRE
;
A
#
# COMPACT_ATOMS: atom_id res chain seq x y z
N LEU A 1 12.65 -0.68 -7.91
CA LEU A 1 11.98 -1.91 -8.35
C LEU A 1 11.00 -1.55 -9.46
N CYS A 2 11.09 -2.18 -10.62
CA CYS A 2 10.13 -1.92 -11.69
C CYS A 2 8.82 -2.61 -11.33
N ALA A 3 7.83 -1.83 -11.02
CA ALA A 3 6.47 -2.25 -10.82
C ALA A 3 5.90 -2.89 -12.10
N HIS A 4 5.34 -4.03 -11.98
CA HIS A 4 4.73 -4.74 -13.09
C HIS A 4 3.59 -5.61 -12.57
N ASN A 5 2.50 -5.68 -13.33
CA ASN A 5 1.39 -6.58 -13.00
C ASN A 5 1.74 -8.08 -13.17
N MET A 6 2.95 -8.39 -13.62
CA MET A 6 3.48 -9.76 -13.73
C MET A 6 4.87 -9.87 -13.10
N GLU A 7 5.07 -10.94 -12.33
CA GLU A 7 6.37 -11.28 -11.76
C GLU A 7 7.20 -12.09 -12.75
N SER A 8 8.47 -11.77 -12.86
CA SER A 8 9.46 -12.48 -13.68
C SER A 8 10.82 -12.48 -12.99
N ARG A 9 11.84 -13.04 -13.63
CA ARG A 9 13.22 -12.99 -13.12
C ARG A 9 13.71 -11.54 -12.88
N HIS A 10 13.18 -10.57 -13.62
CA HIS A 10 13.65 -9.19 -13.63
C HIS A 10 12.58 -8.15 -13.21
N THR A 11 11.36 -8.59 -12.96
CA THR A 11 10.25 -7.74 -12.56
C THR A 11 9.61 -8.26 -11.28
N ARG A 12 9.05 -7.36 -10.49
CA ARG A 12 8.27 -7.67 -9.29
C ARG A 12 6.91 -6.99 -9.40
N MET A 13 5.92 -7.53 -8.69
CA MET A 13 4.65 -6.87 -8.48
C MET A 13 4.83 -5.59 -7.66
N GLU A 14 3.83 -4.73 -7.68
CA GLU A 14 3.94 -3.37 -7.17
C GLU A 14 4.20 -3.35 -5.66
N SER A 15 5.33 -2.79 -5.27
CA SER A 15 5.65 -2.45 -3.88
C SER A 15 6.84 -1.49 -3.83
N HIS A 16 6.76 -0.48 -3.00
CA HIS A 16 7.87 0.41 -2.68
C HIS A 16 8.04 0.47 -1.17
N LEU A 17 9.26 0.67 -0.70
CA LEU A 17 9.56 0.79 0.73
C LEU A 17 10.24 2.13 1.01
N ILE A 18 9.67 2.91 1.92
CA ILE A 18 10.18 4.19 2.38
C ILE A 18 10.78 3.98 3.76
N ASP A 19 12.03 4.41 3.93
CA ASP A 19 12.81 4.40 5.18
C ASP A 19 12.83 3.03 5.90
N GLY A 20 12.56 1.94 5.19
CA GLY A 20 12.49 0.60 5.77
C GLY A 20 11.25 0.30 6.62
N VAL A 21 10.32 1.24 6.75
CA VAL A 21 9.18 1.14 7.69
C VAL A 21 7.80 1.32 7.07
N LEU A 22 7.68 2.08 5.97
CA LEU A 22 6.42 2.35 5.28
C LEU A 22 6.44 1.72 3.89
N ALA A 23 5.55 0.76 3.63
CA ALA A 23 5.38 0.19 2.31
C ALA A 23 4.23 0.88 1.55
N LEU A 24 4.44 1.10 0.25
CA LEU A 24 3.42 1.52 -0.69
C LEU A 24 3.08 0.31 -1.55
N ASP A 25 1.86 -0.16 -1.44
CA ASP A 25 1.35 -1.43 -1.93
C ASP A 25 2.12 -2.68 -1.42
N ALA A 26 1.55 -3.83 -1.60
CA ALA A 26 1.99 -5.08 -1.02
C ALA A 26 1.99 -6.24 -2.04
N GLY A 27 2.40 -5.97 -3.28
CA GLY A 27 2.44 -6.98 -4.34
C GLY A 27 3.66 -7.88 -4.27
N SER A 28 4.78 -7.40 -3.73
CA SER A 28 6.05 -8.17 -3.71
C SER A 28 6.88 -8.02 -2.43
N ILE A 29 6.27 -7.62 -1.33
CA ILE A 29 6.97 -7.41 -0.04
C ILE A 29 7.70 -8.68 0.38
N THR A 30 7.02 -9.82 0.40
CA THR A 30 7.59 -11.08 0.92
C THR A 30 8.54 -11.75 -0.07
N SER A 31 8.45 -11.44 -1.36
CA SER A 31 9.36 -11.99 -2.37
C SER A 31 10.60 -11.11 -2.61
N ALA A 32 10.54 -9.83 -2.22
CA ALA A 32 11.62 -8.86 -2.45
C ALA A 32 12.48 -8.58 -1.21
N LEU A 33 11.92 -8.72 -0.01
CA LEU A 33 12.56 -8.37 1.26
C LEU A 33 12.97 -9.61 2.05
N SER A 34 14.10 -9.52 2.73
CA SER A 34 14.51 -10.50 3.73
C SER A 34 13.55 -10.53 4.93
N PHE A 35 13.64 -11.57 5.77
CA PHE A 35 12.83 -11.67 7.00
C PHE A 35 13.02 -10.47 7.92
N ASP A 36 14.25 -10.01 8.08
CA ASP A 36 14.56 -8.88 8.97
C ASP A 36 13.98 -7.57 8.42
N GLU A 37 14.05 -7.35 7.10
CA GLU A 37 13.44 -6.18 6.46
C GLU A 37 11.91 -6.22 6.56
N GLN A 38 11.29 -7.39 6.39
CA GLN A 38 9.85 -7.55 6.57
C GLN A 38 9.43 -7.21 8.01
N GLN A 39 10.23 -7.59 9.01
CA GLN A 39 10.00 -7.24 10.40
C GLN A 39 10.25 -5.75 10.70
N GLY A 40 10.88 -5.01 9.81
CA GLY A 40 11.01 -3.55 9.86
C GLY A 40 9.73 -2.80 9.56
N ILE A 41 8.83 -3.38 8.76
CA ILE A 41 7.60 -2.73 8.29
C ILE A 41 6.68 -2.44 9.48
N ARG A 42 6.14 -1.22 9.52
CA ARG A 42 5.19 -0.74 10.54
C ARG A 42 3.87 -0.29 9.94
N ALA A 43 3.91 0.17 8.69
CA ALA A 43 2.71 0.61 7.99
C ALA A 43 2.74 0.23 6.52
N ILE A 44 1.56 0.06 5.92
CA ILE A 44 1.34 -0.14 4.50
C ILE A 44 0.24 0.81 4.04
N ILE A 45 0.44 1.46 2.90
CA ILE A 45 -0.59 2.22 2.21
C ILE A 45 -0.94 1.46 0.93
N LEU A 46 -2.22 1.12 0.73
CA LEU A 46 -2.69 0.41 -0.46
C LEU A 46 -3.41 1.36 -1.40
N SER A 47 -2.95 1.41 -2.64
CA SER A 47 -3.55 2.25 -3.68
C SER A 47 -4.91 1.73 -4.13
N HIS A 48 -5.04 0.43 -4.34
CA HIS A 48 -6.27 -0.23 -4.74
C HIS A 48 -6.20 -1.76 -4.52
N ARG A 49 -7.26 -2.47 -4.90
CA ARG A 49 -7.48 -3.88 -4.57
C ARG A 49 -6.98 -4.90 -5.60
N HIS A 50 -6.31 -4.50 -6.68
CA HIS A 50 -5.80 -5.49 -7.64
C HIS A 50 -4.76 -6.39 -7.01
N PHE A 51 -4.69 -7.63 -7.51
CA PHE A 51 -3.89 -8.69 -6.89
C PHE A 51 -2.40 -8.35 -6.81
N ASP A 52 -1.87 -7.73 -7.83
CA ASP A 52 -0.47 -7.29 -7.91
C ASP A 52 -0.11 -6.15 -6.93
N HIS A 53 -1.10 -5.57 -6.25
CA HIS A 53 -0.93 -4.56 -5.20
C HIS A 53 -1.20 -5.08 -3.77
N VAL A 54 -1.87 -6.23 -3.62
CA VAL A 54 -2.29 -6.73 -2.31
C VAL A 54 -1.88 -8.18 -2.02
N ARG A 55 -1.26 -8.86 -2.99
CA ARG A 55 -0.94 -10.29 -2.98
C ARG A 55 -0.25 -10.76 -1.71
N ASP A 56 0.72 -10.01 -1.24
CA ASP A 56 1.63 -10.45 -0.18
C ASP A 56 1.10 -10.20 1.25
N LEU A 57 -0.06 -9.54 1.40
CA LEU A 57 -0.65 -9.28 2.72
C LEU A 57 -0.85 -10.55 3.56
N PRO A 58 -1.42 -11.65 3.03
CA PRO A 58 -1.60 -12.87 3.82
C PRO A 58 -0.26 -13.51 4.23
N ALA A 59 0.73 -13.49 3.33
CA ALA A 59 2.05 -14.06 3.60
C ALA A 59 2.82 -13.22 4.64
N LEU A 60 2.76 -11.89 4.55
CA LEU A 60 3.34 -10.99 5.55
C LEU A 60 2.70 -11.21 6.92
N GLY A 61 1.37 -11.33 6.98
CA GLY A 61 0.66 -11.64 8.22
C GLY A 61 1.13 -12.96 8.85
N LEU A 62 1.43 -13.97 8.04
CA LEU A 62 1.99 -15.24 8.53
C LEU A 62 3.41 -15.06 9.08
N VAL A 63 4.27 -14.34 8.37
CA VAL A 63 5.66 -14.05 8.78
C VAL A 63 5.68 -13.34 10.13
N LEU A 64 4.83 -12.34 10.32
CA LEU A 64 4.83 -11.48 11.51
C LEU A 64 4.04 -12.05 12.70
N ARG A 65 3.25 -13.11 12.50
CA ARG A 65 2.30 -13.63 13.49
C ARG A 65 2.89 -13.90 14.88
N ARG A 66 4.17 -14.26 14.98
CA ARG A 66 4.84 -14.62 16.25
C ARG A 66 5.83 -13.56 16.73
N THR A 67 5.88 -12.42 16.06
CA THR A 67 6.87 -11.37 16.38
C THR A 67 6.34 -10.34 17.39
N GLY A 68 5.03 -10.32 17.62
CA GLY A 68 4.37 -9.26 18.41
C GLY A 68 4.25 -7.92 17.67
N ILE A 69 4.60 -7.90 16.38
CA ILE A 69 4.53 -6.69 15.56
C ILE A 69 3.11 -6.58 14.99
N THR A 70 2.50 -5.42 15.13
CA THR A 70 1.31 -5.01 14.39
C THR A 70 1.73 -4.11 13.24
N VAL A 71 1.22 -4.39 12.03
CA VAL A 71 1.37 -3.53 10.86
C VAL A 71 0.03 -2.86 10.57
N ASP A 72 0.02 -1.52 10.56
CA ASP A 72 -1.16 -0.72 10.25
C ASP A 72 -1.30 -0.55 8.73
N ILE A 73 -2.46 -0.90 8.17
CA ILE A 73 -2.73 -0.87 6.73
C ILE A 73 -3.79 0.19 6.45
N TYR A 74 -3.46 1.16 5.61
CA TYR A 74 -4.31 2.29 5.26
C TYR A 74 -4.78 2.17 3.81
N ALA A 75 -6.09 2.23 3.59
CA ALA A 75 -6.67 2.17 2.25
C ALA A 75 -8.05 2.82 2.20
N ILE A 76 -8.52 3.14 1.01
CA ILE A 76 -9.92 3.54 0.80
C ILE A 76 -10.86 2.39 1.13
N ARG A 77 -12.12 2.72 1.44
CA ARG A 77 -13.16 1.77 1.87
C ARG A 77 -13.28 0.55 0.97
N ASP A 78 -13.35 0.73 -0.36
CA ASP A 78 -13.47 -0.37 -1.33
C ASP A 78 -12.34 -1.40 -1.19
N THR A 79 -11.10 -0.93 -1.04
CA THR A 79 -9.92 -1.79 -0.84
C THR A 79 -9.94 -2.49 0.51
N VAL A 80 -10.30 -1.79 1.60
CA VAL A 80 -10.42 -2.38 2.95
C VAL A 80 -11.45 -3.49 2.96
N GLU A 81 -12.65 -3.24 2.43
CA GLU A 81 -13.73 -4.23 2.36
C GLU A 81 -13.32 -5.45 1.54
N PHE A 82 -12.65 -5.24 0.41
CA PHE A 82 -12.18 -6.33 -0.44
C PHE A 82 -11.12 -7.20 0.24
N VAL A 83 -10.06 -6.60 0.79
CA VAL A 83 -8.98 -7.40 1.41
C VAL A 83 -9.46 -8.13 2.65
N THR A 84 -10.35 -7.51 3.44
CA THR A 84 -10.99 -8.16 4.58
C THR A 84 -11.80 -9.37 4.15
N ALA A 85 -12.67 -9.20 3.15
CA ALA A 85 -13.61 -10.24 2.74
C ALA A 85 -12.97 -11.36 1.91
N LYS A 86 -11.88 -11.09 1.19
CA LYS A 86 -11.34 -12.02 0.19
C LYS A 86 -9.94 -12.55 0.49
N LEU A 87 -9.09 -11.77 1.15
CA LEU A 87 -7.70 -12.15 1.40
C LEU A 87 -7.40 -12.47 2.86
N LEU A 88 -7.96 -11.71 3.81
CA LEU A 88 -7.60 -11.77 5.22
C LEU A 88 -8.68 -12.41 6.09
N ASN A 89 -9.68 -13.04 5.50
CA ASN A 89 -10.82 -13.66 6.18
C ASN A 89 -10.54 -15.04 6.81
N GLY A 90 -9.29 -15.48 6.83
CA GLY A 90 -8.90 -16.79 7.37
C GLY A 90 -9.21 -18.00 6.47
N THR A 91 -9.81 -17.80 5.28
CA THR A 91 -10.17 -18.89 4.38
C THR A 91 -9.00 -19.37 3.52
N LEU A 92 -8.26 -18.42 2.94
CA LEU A 92 -7.11 -18.73 2.07
C LEU A 92 -5.82 -18.90 2.88
N PHE A 93 -5.64 -18.07 3.89
CA PHE A 93 -4.51 -18.06 4.81
C PHE A 93 -5.01 -17.91 6.24
N LEU A 94 -4.09 -18.06 7.23
CA LEU A 94 -4.43 -17.83 8.63
C LEU A 94 -4.95 -16.40 8.84
N ASP A 95 -5.96 -16.28 9.67
CA ASP A 95 -6.47 -14.98 10.10
C ASP A 95 -5.33 -14.15 10.71
N SER A 96 -5.15 -12.94 10.22
CA SER A 96 -4.14 -11.99 10.70
C SER A 96 -4.76 -10.69 11.25
N LEU A 97 -6.09 -10.56 11.19
CA LEU A 97 -6.83 -9.40 11.67
C LEU A 97 -7.21 -9.50 13.15
N ASN A 98 -7.27 -10.72 13.70
CA ASN A 98 -7.65 -10.94 15.09
C ASN A 98 -6.52 -11.47 15.98
N PRO A 99 -5.65 -12.39 15.53
CA PRO A 99 -4.54 -12.89 16.35
C PRO A 99 -3.37 -11.89 16.48
N PRO A 100 -2.62 -11.92 17.61
CA PRO A 100 -2.86 -12.77 18.76
C PRO A 100 -4.06 -12.35 19.61
N SER A 101 -4.52 -11.11 19.51
CA SER A 101 -5.78 -10.63 20.08
C SER A 101 -6.36 -9.50 19.21
N PRO A 102 -7.65 -9.20 19.33
CA PRO A 102 -8.27 -8.07 18.61
C PRO A 102 -7.63 -6.71 18.90
N GLU A 103 -7.05 -6.53 20.08
CA GLU A 103 -6.39 -5.29 20.50
C GLU A 103 -5.00 -5.14 19.86
N THR A 104 -4.32 -6.26 19.63
CA THR A 104 -2.97 -6.32 19.04
C THR A 104 -2.91 -7.30 17.87
N PRO A 105 -3.69 -7.09 16.79
CA PRO A 105 -3.67 -7.97 15.64
C PRO A 105 -2.34 -7.87 14.91
N THR A 106 -1.99 -8.87 14.12
CA THR A 106 -0.80 -8.83 13.27
C THR A 106 -0.95 -7.78 12.17
N LEU A 107 -2.13 -7.70 11.57
CA LEU A 107 -2.49 -6.68 10.56
C LEU A 107 -3.72 -5.91 11.05
N ARG A 108 -3.67 -4.58 11.00
CA ARG A 108 -4.78 -3.71 11.37
C ARG A 108 -5.17 -2.81 10.22
N LEU A 109 -6.43 -2.86 9.81
CA LEU A 109 -6.95 -2.09 8.69
C LEU A 109 -7.54 -0.75 9.14
N HIS A 110 -7.20 0.32 8.42
CA HIS A 110 -7.72 1.67 8.60
C HIS A 110 -8.31 2.17 7.29
N THR A 111 -9.57 2.60 7.33
CA THR A 111 -10.21 3.25 6.18
C THR A 111 -9.83 4.72 6.16
N VAL A 112 -9.33 5.20 5.01
CA VAL A 112 -9.03 6.62 4.77
C VAL A 112 -10.07 7.24 3.85
N GLU A 113 -10.24 8.56 3.99
CA GLU A 113 -11.15 9.37 3.16
C GLU A 113 -10.34 10.22 2.18
N PHE A 114 -10.87 10.42 0.98
CA PHE A 114 -10.24 11.31 0.01
C PHE A 114 -10.19 12.76 0.52
N TYR A 115 -9.12 13.46 0.16
CA TYR A 115 -8.88 14.88 0.46
C TYR A 115 -8.78 15.21 1.96
N ARG A 116 -8.70 14.20 2.81
CA ARG A 116 -8.45 14.37 4.24
C ARG A 116 -7.04 13.94 4.57
N GLU A 117 -6.34 14.82 5.29
CA GLU A 117 -5.03 14.53 5.82
C GLU A 117 -5.11 13.58 7.01
N PHE A 118 -4.21 12.60 7.05
CA PHE A 118 -4.04 11.67 8.18
C PHE A 118 -2.56 11.38 8.43
N LYS A 119 -2.26 10.86 9.61
CA LYS A 119 -0.89 10.50 9.99
C LYS A 119 -0.65 9.02 9.80
N VAL A 120 0.52 8.70 9.24
CA VAL A 120 1.06 7.34 9.14
C VAL A 120 2.51 7.41 9.62
N LEU A 121 2.78 6.89 10.81
CA LEU A 121 4.09 7.06 11.46
C LEU A 121 4.44 8.56 11.54
N ASP A 122 5.62 8.96 11.06
CA ASP A 122 6.08 10.34 11.03
C ASP A 122 5.66 11.08 9.74
N TYR A 123 4.87 10.42 8.87
CA TYR A 123 4.42 11.01 7.61
C TYR A 123 3.03 11.62 7.73
N THR A 124 2.83 12.71 7.00
CA THR A 124 1.51 13.28 6.74
C THR A 124 1.05 12.81 5.37
N VAL A 125 -0.13 12.22 5.29
CA VAL A 125 -0.61 11.57 4.07
C VAL A 125 -1.97 12.12 3.67
N THR A 126 -2.18 12.34 2.36
CA THR A 126 -3.47 12.69 1.79
C THR A 126 -3.78 11.76 0.63
N ALA A 127 -4.94 11.11 0.66
CA ALA A 127 -5.45 10.30 -0.43
C ALA A 127 -6.21 11.17 -1.44
N VAL A 128 -5.98 10.94 -2.74
CA VAL A 128 -6.75 11.57 -3.83
C VAL A 128 -7.23 10.49 -4.80
N PRO A 129 -8.43 10.61 -5.39
CA PRO A 129 -8.90 9.62 -6.36
C PRO A 129 -8.06 9.69 -7.63
N VAL A 130 -7.77 8.53 -8.21
CA VAL A 130 -7.11 8.42 -9.50
C VAL A 130 -7.94 7.55 -10.45
N PRO A 131 -7.96 7.85 -11.78
CA PRO A 131 -8.71 7.06 -12.74
C PRO A 131 -8.10 5.67 -12.89
N HIS A 132 -8.90 4.64 -12.63
CA HIS A 132 -8.50 3.25 -12.84
C HIS A 132 -9.73 2.37 -13.11
N THR A 133 -9.54 1.07 -13.37
CA THR A 133 -10.63 0.12 -13.65
C THR A 133 -11.44 -0.26 -12.41
N VAL A 134 -10.90 -0.01 -11.22
CA VAL A 134 -11.54 -0.14 -9.91
C VAL A 134 -11.33 1.16 -9.11
N PRO A 135 -12.09 1.42 -8.04
CA PRO A 135 -11.79 2.52 -7.14
C PRO A 135 -10.32 2.49 -6.68
N ALA A 136 -9.60 3.58 -6.94
CA ALA A 136 -8.17 3.69 -6.68
C ALA A 136 -7.81 5.06 -6.10
N ALA A 137 -6.75 5.08 -5.31
CA ALA A 137 -6.19 6.26 -4.68
C ALA A 137 -4.73 6.46 -5.06
N GLY A 138 -4.36 7.69 -5.40
CA GLY A 138 -3.00 8.19 -5.26
C GLY A 138 -2.80 8.78 -3.87
N PHE A 139 -1.55 8.87 -3.43
CA PHE A 139 -1.22 9.38 -2.11
C PHE A 139 -0.11 10.41 -2.18
N GLN A 140 -0.39 11.60 -1.65
CA GLN A 140 0.64 12.55 -1.31
C GLN A 140 1.17 12.19 0.08
N ILE A 141 2.49 12.01 0.20
CA ILE A 141 3.17 11.61 1.43
C ILE A 141 4.24 12.65 1.71
N ALA A 142 4.19 13.28 2.87
CA ALA A 142 5.10 14.35 3.26
C ALA A 142 5.79 14.05 4.60
N SER A 143 7.07 14.44 4.69
CA SER A 143 7.87 14.44 5.93
C SER A 143 8.75 15.68 5.95
N GLY A 144 8.53 16.60 6.88
CA GLY A 144 9.17 17.91 6.88
C GLY A 144 8.91 18.68 5.58
N ASP A 145 9.99 19.13 4.95
CA ASP A 145 9.93 19.88 3.69
C ASP A 145 9.94 18.99 2.42
N VAL A 146 9.96 17.67 2.59
CA VAL A 146 9.99 16.71 1.48
C VAL A 146 8.63 16.10 1.31
N SER A 147 8.15 15.99 0.07
CA SER A 147 6.95 15.25 -0.26
C SER A 147 7.13 14.45 -1.55
N LEU A 148 6.41 13.35 -1.65
CA LEU A 148 6.27 12.55 -2.86
C LEU A 148 4.80 12.33 -3.17
N PHE A 149 4.48 12.09 -4.43
CA PHE A 149 3.18 11.63 -4.85
C PHE A 149 3.30 10.24 -5.48
N TYR A 150 2.65 9.28 -4.85
CA TYR A 150 2.51 7.91 -5.35
C TYR A 150 1.16 7.77 -6.04
N THR A 151 1.17 7.49 -7.34
CA THR A 151 -0.08 7.38 -8.13
C THR A 151 -0.76 6.02 -8.00
N GLY A 152 -0.03 4.98 -7.61
CA GLY A 152 -0.47 3.62 -7.89
C GLY A 152 -0.69 3.45 -9.40
N ASP A 153 -1.55 2.52 -9.78
CA ASP A 153 -2.01 2.38 -11.15
C ASP A 153 -3.02 3.49 -11.48
N THR A 154 -2.74 4.21 -12.56
CA THR A 154 -3.62 5.28 -13.00
C THR A 154 -3.77 5.27 -14.52
N GLY A 155 -4.97 5.58 -15.00
CA GLY A 155 -5.30 5.80 -16.40
C GLY A 155 -5.01 7.24 -16.83
N GLN A 156 -5.59 7.64 -17.97
CA GLN A 156 -5.53 9.02 -18.42
C GLN A 156 -6.48 9.89 -17.59
N GLY A 157 -6.12 11.15 -17.35
CA GLY A 157 -6.99 12.12 -16.68
C GLY A 157 -6.65 12.41 -15.22
N LEU A 158 -5.37 12.48 -14.89
CA LEU A 158 -4.90 12.91 -13.57
C LEU A 158 -5.20 14.38 -13.22
N SER A 159 -5.88 15.14 -14.10
CA SER A 159 -6.04 16.59 -13.94
C SER A 159 -6.56 16.99 -12.55
N ASP A 160 -7.60 16.33 -12.08
CA ASP A 160 -8.21 16.68 -10.79
C ASP A 160 -7.31 16.29 -9.60
N ALA A 161 -6.56 15.20 -9.72
CA ALA A 161 -5.60 14.79 -8.70
C ALA A 161 -4.42 15.77 -8.58
N TRP A 162 -3.98 16.36 -9.70
CA TRP A 162 -2.88 17.33 -9.70
C TRP A 162 -3.19 18.63 -8.94
N GLU A 163 -4.44 19.05 -8.89
CA GLU A 163 -4.87 20.24 -8.16
C GLU A 163 -4.71 20.08 -6.63
N HIS A 164 -4.67 18.84 -6.16
CA HIS A 164 -4.54 18.50 -4.74
C HIS A 164 -3.12 18.10 -4.33
N VAL A 165 -2.21 18.03 -5.29
CA VAL A 165 -0.80 17.70 -5.03
C VAL A 165 0.00 18.99 -4.87
N ALA A 166 0.54 19.23 -3.69
CA ALA A 166 1.46 20.36 -3.48
C ALA A 166 2.65 20.26 -4.47
N PRO A 167 3.32 21.38 -4.81
CA PRO A 167 4.50 21.37 -5.67
C PRO A 167 5.55 20.43 -5.07
N THR A 168 5.67 19.26 -5.67
CA THR A 168 6.44 18.13 -5.17
C THR A 168 7.57 17.83 -6.14
N THR A 169 8.69 17.35 -5.64
CA THR A 169 9.72 16.76 -6.48
C THR A 169 9.17 15.43 -7.02
N LEU A 170 8.75 15.43 -8.28
CA LEU A 170 8.18 14.26 -8.93
C LEU A 170 9.22 13.13 -9.05
N HIS A 171 9.06 12.04 -8.34
CA HIS A 171 9.54 10.76 -8.80
C HIS A 171 8.53 10.20 -9.81
N ARG A 172 8.89 10.25 -11.09
CA ARG A 172 8.08 9.71 -12.19
C ARG A 172 7.98 8.19 -12.02
N GLY A 173 6.82 7.72 -11.58
CA GLY A 173 6.35 6.40 -11.97
C GLY A 173 6.19 6.41 -13.51
N HIS A 174 6.55 5.32 -14.17
CA HIS A 174 6.58 5.24 -15.63
C HIS A 174 5.21 5.53 -16.24
N LEU A 175 5.04 6.74 -16.79
CA LEU A 175 4.00 7.00 -17.77
C LEU A 175 4.36 6.21 -19.04
N ARG A 176 3.76 5.04 -19.24
CA ARG A 176 3.79 4.39 -20.55
C ARG A 176 2.88 5.17 -21.50
N LYS A 177 3.48 5.84 -22.49
CA LYS A 177 2.78 6.13 -23.74
C LYS A 177 2.52 4.77 -24.40
N ARG A 178 1.25 4.41 -24.55
CA ARG A 178 0.84 3.47 -25.58
C ARG A 178 0.67 4.28 -26.86
N GLU A 179 1.52 4.03 -27.84
CA GLU A 179 1.23 4.32 -29.25
C GLU A 179 0.14 3.39 -29.75
#